data_24161a5f754baff159e7cfadf1aeded5
#
_entry.id   24161a5f754baff159e7cfadf1aeded5
#
_cell.length_a   1.000
_cell.length_b   1.000
_cell.length_c   1.000
_cell.angle_alpha   90.00
_cell.angle_beta   90.00
_cell.angle_gamma   90.00
#
_symmetry.space_group_name_H-M   'P 1'
#
loop_
_entity.id
_entity.type
_entity.pdbx_description
1 polymer ?
#
loop_
_entity_poly.entity_id
_entity_poly.type
_entity_poly.pdbx_seq_one_letter_code
_entity_poly.pdbx_strand_id
1 'polypeptide(L)' 'NAMLAKLEETFPPTNPTPDDTMQKIMYRSGQRSVVEWVIQYMEEN' A
#
# COMPACT_ATOMS: atom_id res chain seq x y z
N ASN A 1 -1.55 -1.07 16.16
CA ASN A 1 -2.64 -0.14 15.87
C ASN A 1 -3.63 -0.80 14.92
N ALA A 2 -4.90 -0.86 15.34
CA ALA A 2 -5.95 -1.54 14.58
C ALA A 2 -6.19 -0.89 13.21
N MET A 3 -6.11 0.42 13.14
CA MET A 3 -6.28 1.14 11.87
C MET A 3 -5.16 0.80 10.90
N LEU A 4 -3.93 0.74 11.38
CA LEU A 4 -2.80 0.40 10.52
C LEU A 4 -2.90 -1.03 10.01
N ALA A 5 -3.28 -1.96 10.88
CA ALA A 5 -3.49 -3.35 10.46
C ALA A 5 -4.56 -3.45 9.39
N LYS A 6 -5.62 -2.67 9.51
CA LYS A 6 -6.70 -2.65 8.54
C LYS A 6 -6.24 -2.08 7.19
N LEU A 7 -5.42 -1.02 7.25
CA LEU A 7 -4.85 -0.44 6.04
C LEU A 7 -3.95 -1.43 5.31
N GLU A 8 -3.10 -2.14 6.05
CA GLU A 8 -2.20 -3.12 5.44
C GLU A 8 -2.96 -4.29 4.85
N GLU A 9 -4.07 -4.68 5.48
CA GLU A 9 -4.91 -5.75 4.95
C GLU A 9 -5.63 -5.30 3.67
N THR A 10 -6.12 -4.05 3.64
CA THR A 10 -6.87 -3.52 2.52
C THR A 10 -5.97 -3.17 1.34
N PHE A 11 -4.76 -2.67 1.62
CA PHE A 11 -3.81 -2.23 0.59
C PHE A 11 -2.48 -2.96 0.76
N PRO A 12 -2.42 -4.24 0.43
CA PRO A 12 -1.18 -5.01 0.58
C PRO A 12 -0.10 -4.55 -0.40
N PRO A 13 1.17 -4.95 -0.18
CA PRO A 13 2.24 -4.63 -1.11
C PRO A 13 1.91 -5.09 -2.53
N THR A 14 2.24 -4.25 -3.50
CA THR A 14 1.96 -4.54 -4.89
C THR A 14 2.83 -5.68 -5.39
N ASN A 15 2.22 -6.66 -6.04
CA ASN A 15 2.94 -7.77 -6.65
C ASN A 15 2.41 -7.96 -8.08
N PRO A 16 2.94 -7.19 -9.06
CA PRO A 16 2.41 -7.22 -10.42
C PRO A 16 2.51 -8.59 -11.06
N THR A 17 1.48 -8.94 -11.83
CA THR A 17 1.48 -10.16 -12.64
C THR A 17 1.53 -9.77 -14.11
N PRO A 18 1.88 -10.70 -15.01
CA PRO A 18 1.90 -10.41 -16.46
C PRO A 18 0.56 -9.93 -17.01
N ASP A 19 -0.53 -10.26 -16.34
CA ASP A 19 -1.88 -9.87 -16.79
C ASP A 19 -2.29 -8.47 -16.32
N ASP A 20 -1.52 -7.86 -15.40
CA ASP A 20 -1.85 -6.54 -14.90
C ASP A 20 -1.50 -5.46 -15.91
N THR A 21 -2.39 -4.47 -16.04
CA THR A 21 -2.09 -3.30 -16.86
C THR A 21 -1.21 -2.34 -16.06
N MET A 22 -0.46 -1.50 -16.79
CA MET A 22 0.37 -0.48 -16.14
C MET A 22 -0.48 0.43 -15.26
N GLN A 23 -1.69 0.77 -15.72
CA GLN A 23 -2.58 1.63 -14.95
C GLN A 23 -2.97 1.01 -13.62
N LYS A 24 -3.28 -0.30 -13.61
CA LYS A 24 -3.60 -1.00 -12.37
C LYS A 24 -2.41 -1.05 -11.42
N ILE A 25 -1.24 -1.32 -11.97
CA ILE A 25 -0.01 -1.39 -11.17
C ILE A 25 0.25 -0.04 -10.51
N MET A 26 0.14 1.05 -11.27
CA MET A 26 0.38 2.38 -10.74
C MET A 26 -0.67 2.78 -9.70
N TYR A 27 -1.91 2.40 -9.92
CA TYR A 27 -2.99 2.69 -8.98
C TYR A 27 -2.73 2.01 -7.63
N ARG A 28 -2.42 0.71 -7.68
CA ARG A 28 -2.13 -0.06 -6.45
C ARG A 28 -0.87 0.44 -5.75
N SER A 29 0.15 0.77 -6.53
CA SER A 29 1.38 1.31 -5.97
C SER A 29 1.16 2.63 -5.26
N GLY A 30 0.31 3.49 -5.82
CA GLY A 30 -0.05 4.75 -5.18
C GLY A 30 -0.76 4.53 -3.84
N GLN A 31 -1.70 3.59 -3.80
CA GLN A 31 -2.40 3.25 -2.56
C GLN A 31 -1.42 2.71 -1.52
N ARG A 32 -0.53 1.83 -1.92
CA ARG A 32 0.45 1.25 -1.00
C ARG A 32 1.43 2.31 -0.52
N SER A 33 1.79 3.28 -1.35
CA SER A 33 2.68 4.38 -0.96
C SER A 33 2.11 5.17 0.22
N VAL A 34 0.79 5.42 0.20
CA VAL A 34 0.14 6.12 1.31
C VAL A 34 0.22 5.30 2.58
N VAL A 35 -0.01 4.00 2.50
CA VAL A 35 0.09 3.12 3.66
C VAL A 35 1.50 3.14 4.23
N GLU A 36 2.51 3.06 3.38
CA GLU A 36 3.90 3.10 3.81
C GLU A 36 4.27 4.43 4.45
N TRP A 37 3.73 5.53 3.93
CA TRP A 37 3.92 6.84 4.52
C TRP A 37 3.40 6.88 5.95
N VAL A 38 2.20 6.31 6.16
CA VAL A 38 1.61 6.25 7.50
C VAL A 38 2.47 5.42 8.44
N ILE A 39 2.97 4.27 7.96
CA ILE A 39 3.85 3.42 8.77
C ILE A 39 5.09 4.19 9.21
N GLN A 40 5.74 4.88 8.28
CA GLN A 40 6.93 5.66 8.59
C GLN A 40 6.63 6.78 9.57
N TYR A 41 5.52 7.46 9.38
CA TYR A 41 5.12 8.54 10.26
C TYR A 41 4.93 8.04 11.69
N MET A 42 4.30 6.88 11.84
CA MET A 42 4.06 6.31 13.16
C MET A 42 5.35 5.81 13.81
N GLU A 43 6.30 5.29 13.02
CA GLU A 43 7.57 4.82 13.56
C GLU A 43 8.45 5.97 14.03
N GLU A 44 8.37 7.12 13.35
CA GLU A 44 9.17 8.28 13.72
C GLU A 44 8.62 9.04 14.92
N ASN A 45 7.39 8.80 15.26
CA ASN A 45 6.73 9.44 16.38
C ASN A 45 6.45 8.45 17.49
#